data_1fd82c38675a1c1e6761e977035f6608
#
_entry.id   1fd82c38675a1c1e6761e977035f6608
#
_cell.length_a   1.000
_cell.length_b   1.000
_cell.length_c   1.000
_cell.angle_alpha   90.00
_cell.angle_beta   90.00
_cell.angle_gamma   90.00
#
_symmetry.space_group_name_H-M   'P 1'
#
loop_
_entity.id
_entity.type
_entity.pdbx_description
1 polymer ?
#
loop_
_entity_poly.entity_id
_entity_poly.type
_entity_poly.pdbx_seq_one_letter_code
_entity_poly.pdbx_strand_id
1 'polypeptide(L)'
;CTDCGEKIADGSAIAARGHTWDNGVITKEPTEGEDGVKTFTCTVCGETRTEAVRYQAQLKAPAVTLSLSRDTSTGKIVITGRVEDYENLSDYCEITEHGLIFIKTSRIGSRLITLNTSGRTKVSFAGYTEQGTFSYSLKPTSKSTMYAYRAFVTYTDPETGKSVTVYSDMLRGSYNTLAG
;
A
#
# COMPACT_ATOMS: atom_id res chain seq x y z
N CYS A 1 -17.38 13.45 64.59
CA CYS A 1 -17.55 14.88 64.89
C CYS A 1 -16.26 15.42 65.50
N THR A 2 -15.74 16.52 64.97
CA THR A 2 -14.46 17.12 65.41
C THR A 2 -14.57 17.75 66.83
N ASP A 3 -15.77 18.05 67.27
CA ASP A 3 -16.00 18.72 68.55
C ASP A 3 -16.30 17.78 69.73
N CYS A 4 -16.91 16.63 69.47
CA CYS A 4 -17.26 15.66 70.51
C CYS A 4 -16.63 14.28 70.36
N GLY A 5 -15.89 14.02 69.25
CA GLY A 5 -15.25 12.74 69.00
C GLY A 5 -16.20 11.58 68.68
N GLU A 6 -17.49 11.81 68.62
CA GLU A 6 -18.49 10.78 68.44
C GLU A 6 -18.61 10.40 66.91
N LYS A 7 -18.55 9.13 66.58
CA LYS A 7 -18.74 8.60 65.23
C LYS A 7 -20.23 8.43 64.97
N ILE A 8 -20.79 9.24 64.08
CA ILE A 8 -22.25 9.33 63.87
C ILE A 8 -22.75 8.15 63.02
N ALA A 9 -21.94 7.62 62.14
CA ALA A 9 -22.18 6.38 61.37
C ALA A 9 -20.92 5.92 60.67
N ASP A 10 -20.78 4.62 60.41
CA ASP A 10 -19.87 4.11 59.43
C ASP A 10 -20.43 4.44 58.06
N GLY A 11 -19.81 5.37 57.35
CA GLY A 11 -20.16 5.65 55.94
C GLY A 11 -19.98 4.40 55.11
N SER A 12 -21.04 3.95 54.45
CA SER A 12 -20.89 2.92 53.44
C SER A 12 -19.89 3.40 52.38
N ALA A 13 -18.93 2.57 52.03
CA ALA A 13 -18.03 2.87 50.93
C ALA A 13 -18.88 3.12 49.67
N ILE A 14 -18.89 4.34 49.18
CA ILE A 14 -19.53 4.65 47.90
C ILE A 14 -18.62 4.09 46.82
N ALA A 15 -19.11 3.10 46.07
CA ALA A 15 -18.39 2.55 44.96
C ALA A 15 -18.04 3.66 43.93
N ALA A 16 -16.77 3.74 43.55
CA ALA A 16 -16.36 4.68 42.51
C ALA A 16 -17.18 4.43 41.25
N ARG A 17 -17.86 5.43 40.74
CA ARG A 17 -18.75 5.32 39.57
C ARG A 17 -18.00 5.14 38.24
N GLY A 18 -16.69 5.01 38.28
CA GLY A 18 -15.86 4.98 37.07
C GLY A 18 -15.84 6.34 36.32
N HIS A 19 -15.07 6.40 35.24
CA HIS A 19 -14.98 7.61 34.43
C HIS A 19 -15.84 7.45 33.15
N THR A 20 -16.48 8.54 32.74
CA THR A 20 -17.15 8.64 31.45
C THR A 20 -16.28 9.50 30.54
N TRP A 21 -15.53 8.84 29.66
CA TRP A 21 -14.60 9.52 28.78
C TRP A 21 -15.30 10.12 27.56
N ASP A 22 -14.81 11.28 27.11
CA ASP A 22 -15.19 11.88 25.83
C ASP A 22 -14.62 11.07 24.63
N ASN A 23 -14.79 11.57 23.41
CA ASN A 23 -14.28 10.93 22.21
C ASN A 23 -12.74 11.07 22.03
N GLY A 24 -12.08 11.81 22.92
CA GLY A 24 -10.67 12.13 22.88
C GLY A 24 -10.27 13.03 21.71
N VAL A 25 -9.24 13.85 21.93
CA VAL A 25 -8.66 14.75 20.94
C VAL A 25 -7.19 14.38 20.73
N ILE A 26 -6.70 14.41 19.50
CA ILE A 26 -5.27 14.25 19.22
C ILE A 26 -4.58 15.52 19.72
N THR A 27 -3.77 15.39 20.77
CA THR A 27 -3.02 16.48 21.40
C THR A 27 -1.57 16.55 20.90
N LYS A 28 -1.08 15.46 20.31
CA LYS A 28 0.19 15.38 19.60
C LYS A 28 -0.03 14.52 18.37
N GLU A 29 0.20 15.10 17.17
CA GLU A 29 0.17 14.33 15.93
C GLU A 29 1.32 13.33 15.90
N PRO A 30 1.10 12.10 15.41
CA PRO A 30 2.18 11.15 15.20
C PRO A 30 3.08 11.59 14.04
N THR A 31 4.39 11.29 14.14
CA THR A 31 5.37 11.53 13.07
C THR A 31 6.14 10.25 12.77
N GLU A 32 6.86 10.22 11.65
CA GLU A 32 7.75 9.11 11.31
C GLU A 32 8.79 8.93 12.43
N GLY A 33 8.69 7.81 13.15
CA GLY A 33 9.58 7.48 14.27
C GLY A 33 9.11 7.92 15.65
N GLU A 34 7.96 8.60 15.79
CA GLU A 34 7.43 9.03 17.08
C GLU A 34 5.89 8.91 17.13
N ASP A 35 5.38 8.18 18.13
CA ASP A 35 3.94 8.04 18.33
C ASP A 35 3.30 9.38 18.71
N GLY A 36 2.11 9.63 18.20
CA GLY A 36 1.22 10.69 18.62
C GLY A 36 0.55 10.37 19.96
N VAL A 37 -0.21 11.34 20.47
CA VAL A 37 -0.96 11.21 21.72
C VAL A 37 -2.41 11.64 21.52
N LYS A 38 -3.34 10.75 21.87
CA LYS A 38 -4.77 11.07 21.98
C LYS A 38 -5.13 11.21 23.44
N THR A 39 -5.69 12.34 23.82
CA THR A 39 -6.09 12.66 25.20
C THR A 39 -7.61 12.59 25.30
N PHE A 40 -8.09 11.85 26.29
CA PHE A 40 -9.48 11.73 26.65
C PHE A 40 -9.72 12.45 27.98
N THR A 41 -10.84 13.15 28.10
CA THR A 41 -11.23 13.84 29.32
C THR A 41 -12.49 13.23 29.88
N CYS A 42 -12.49 12.95 31.17
CA CYS A 42 -13.70 12.49 31.83
C CYS A 42 -14.73 13.65 31.92
N THR A 43 -15.90 13.44 31.36
CA THR A 43 -16.98 14.43 31.32
C THR A 43 -17.59 14.74 32.68
N VAL A 44 -17.27 13.94 33.72
CA VAL A 44 -17.82 14.06 35.05
C VAL A 44 -16.85 14.75 36.02
N CYS A 45 -15.56 14.36 35.98
CA CYS A 45 -14.58 14.87 36.96
C CYS A 45 -13.43 15.66 36.35
N GLY A 46 -13.33 15.74 35.01
CA GLY A 46 -12.25 16.44 34.31
C GLY A 46 -10.91 15.72 34.31
N GLU A 47 -10.83 14.51 34.85
CA GLU A 47 -9.59 13.72 34.80
C GLU A 47 -9.25 13.35 33.37
N THR A 48 -7.96 13.29 33.01
CA THR A 48 -7.49 12.98 31.67
C THR A 48 -6.74 11.67 31.66
N ARG A 49 -6.88 10.92 30.55
CA ARG A 49 -6.02 9.78 30.20
C ARG A 49 -5.50 9.93 28.77
N THR A 50 -4.39 9.30 28.48
CA THR A 50 -3.79 9.34 27.16
C THR A 50 -3.66 7.95 26.57
N GLU A 51 -3.77 7.87 25.23
CA GLU A 51 -3.46 6.68 24.45
C GLU A 51 -2.45 7.05 23.36
N ALA A 52 -1.50 6.17 23.08
CA ALA A 52 -0.58 6.36 21.98
C ALA A 52 -1.32 6.20 20.63
N VAL A 53 -1.11 7.15 19.73
CA VAL A 53 -1.54 7.06 18.33
C VAL A 53 -0.31 6.76 17.50
N ARG A 54 -0.22 5.55 16.97
CA ARG A 54 0.90 5.19 16.11
C ARG A 54 0.89 6.04 14.85
N TYR A 55 2.06 6.48 14.42
CA TYR A 55 2.24 7.04 13.08
C TYR A 55 1.85 5.96 12.07
N GLN A 56 0.71 6.15 11.45
CA GLN A 56 0.43 5.45 10.22
C GLN A 56 1.07 6.32 9.14
N ALA A 57 2.26 5.92 8.68
CA ALA A 57 2.75 6.45 7.41
C ALA A 57 1.56 6.46 6.47
N GLN A 58 1.23 7.61 5.88
CA GLN A 58 0.10 7.71 4.95
C GLN A 58 0.22 6.51 4.03
N LEU A 59 -0.76 5.60 4.11
CA LEU A 59 -0.74 4.33 3.40
C LEU A 59 -0.61 4.63 1.92
N LYS A 60 0.64 4.74 1.48
CA LYS A 60 0.96 5.10 0.13
C LYS A 60 0.67 3.87 -0.72
N ALA A 61 -0.28 4.01 -1.65
CA ALA A 61 -0.50 2.95 -2.62
C ALA A 61 0.84 2.50 -3.22
N PRO A 62 1.07 1.19 -3.40
CA PRO A 62 2.31 0.70 -4.00
C PRO A 62 2.55 1.43 -5.34
N ALA A 63 3.73 1.98 -5.53
CA ALA A 63 4.13 2.50 -6.83
C ALA A 63 4.81 1.38 -7.61
N VAL A 64 4.52 1.26 -8.90
CA VAL A 64 5.14 0.28 -9.78
C VAL A 64 5.72 0.96 -11.01
N THR A 65 6.95 0.62 -11.36
CA THR A 65 7.66 1.12 -12.53
C THR A 65 7.89 0.01 -13.55
N LEU A 66 8.21 0.38 -14.77
CA LEU A 66 8.46 -0.53 -15.88
C LEU A 66 9.68 -0.08 -16.66
N SER A 67 10.54 -1.01 -17.01
CA SER A 67 11.64 -0.82 -17.94
C SER A 67 11.64 -1.88 -19.02
N LEU A 68 12.17 -1.52 -20.20
CA LEU A 68 12.29 -2.39 -21.36
C LEU A 68 13.73 -2.37 -21.87
N SER A 69 14.25 -3.52 -22.18
CA SER A 69 15.51 -3.68 -22.89
C SER A 69 15.43 -4.81 -23.92
N ARG A 70 16.41 -4.91 -24.80
CA ARG A 70 16.55 -6.07 -25.68
C ARG A 70 17.75 -6.91 -25.26
N ASP A 71 17.57 -8.19 -25.26
CA ASP A 71 18.66 -9.16 -25.14
C ASP A 71 19.15 -9.53 -26.55
N THR A 72 20.33 -9.05 -26.91
CA THR A 72 20.93 -9.27 -28.24
C THR A 72 21.38 -10.71 -28.43
N SER A 73 21.69 -11.43 -27.36
CA SER A 73 22.14 -12.83 -27.42
C SER A 73 21.00 -13.79 -27.74
N THR A 74 19.81 -13.52 -27.18
CA THR A 74 18.63 -14.39 -27.34
C THR A 74 17.59 -13.86 -28.32
N GLY A 75 17.70 -12.59 -28.74
CA GLY A 75 16.73 -11.93 -29.62
C GLY A 75 15.39 -11.66 -28.94
N LYS A 76 15.37 -11.59 -27.59
CA LYS A 76 14.18 -11.37 -26.79
C LYS A 76 14.08 -9.92 -26.31
N ILE A 77 12.87 -9.50 -25.98
CA ILE A 77 12.58 -8.26 -25.24
C ILE A 77 12.50 -8.62 -23.78
N VAL A 78 13.31 -7.97 -22.94
CA VAL A 78 13.26 -8.11 -21.48
C VAL A 78 12.36 -7.01 -20.95
N ILE A 79 11.33 -7.41 -20.23
CA ILE A 79 10.32 -6.54 -19.61
C ILE A 79 10.51 -6.67 -18.11
N THR A 80 10.90 -5.60 -17.43
CA THR A 80 11.14 -5.61 -15.99
C THR A 80 10.19 -4.65 -15.30
N GLY A 81 9.38 -5.18 -14.40
CA GLY A 81 8.59 -4.41 -13.44
C GLY A 81 9.33 -4.31 -12.10
N ARG A 82 9.14 -3.20 -11.40
CA ARG A 82 9.67 -2.99 -10.05
C ARG A 82 8.60 -2.32 -9.20
N VAL A 83 8.42 -2.85 -8.00
CA VAL A 83 7.62 -2.23 -6.93
C VAL A 83 8.56 -1.36 -6.11
N GLU A 84 8.26 -0.07 -6.04
CA GLU A 84 9.04 0.87 -5.23
C GLU A 84 8.77 0.63 -3.74
N ASP A 85 9.77 0.89 -2.90
CA ASP A 85 9.71 0.70 -1.44
C ASP A 85 9.24 -0.70 -1.00
N TYR A 86 9.53 -1.71 -1.80
CA TYR A 86 9.06 -3.09 -1.58
C TYR A 86 9.38 -3.62 -0.17
N GLU A 87 10.55 -3.26 0.38
CA GLU A 87 10.99 -3.72 1.71
C GLU A 87 10.07 -3.25 2.84
N ASN A 88 9.42 -2.10 2.67
CA ASN A 88 8.54 -1.50 3.66
C ASN A 88 7.04 -1.75 3.37
N LEU A 89 6.71 -2.29 2.19
CA LEU A 89 5.32 -2.47 1.77
C LEU A 89 4.56 -3.46 2.65
N SER A 90 5.21 -4.54 3.11
CA SER A 90 4.61 -5.56 3.97
C SER A 90 4.07 -5.00 5.28
N ASP A 91 4.57 -3.84 5.71
CA ASP A 91 4.17 -3.21 6.98
C ASP A 91 2.80 -2.52 6.88
N TYR A 92 2.35 -2.21 5.67
CA TYR A 92 1.12 -1.44 5.47
C TYR A 92 0.20 -1.89 4.35
N CYS A 93 0.60 -2.79 3.46
CA CYS A 93 -0.33 -3.37 2.50
C CYS A 93 0.02 -4.82 2.13
N GLU A 94 -1.01 -5.64 1.91
CA GLU A 94 -0.86 -7.00 1.42
C GLU A 94 -0.95 -7.01 -0.11
N ILE A 95 0.16 -7.34 -0.78
CA ILE A 95 0.18 -7.54 -2.23
C ILE A 95 -0.38 -8.93 -2.54
N THR A 96 -1.50 -8.96 -3.25
CA THR A 96 -2.20 -10.20 -3.62
C THR A 96 -1.78 -10.71 -5.00
N GLU A 97 -1.37 -9.83 -5.90
CA GLU A 97 -0.90 -10.19 -7.24
C GLU A 97 0.00 -9.10 -7.81
N HIS A 98 1.00 -9.51 -8.58
CA HIS A 98 1.81 -8.60 -9.38
C HIS A 98 2.20 -9.25 -10.71
N GLY A 99 2.52 -8.42 -11.69
CA GLY A 99 2.85 -8.96 -12.99
C GLY A 99 2.99 -7.93 -14.10
N LEU A 100 3.01 -8.48 -15.30
CA LEU A 100 3.16 -7.72 -16.53
C LEU A 100 1.97 -8.00 -17.46
N ILE A 101 1.54 -6.98 -18.17
CA ILE A 101 0.59 -7.10 -19.27
C ILE A 101 1.17 -6.47 -20.52
N PHE A 102 0.93 -7.11 -21.66
CA PHE A 102 1.35 -6.57 -22.95
C PHE A 102 0.44 -7.03 -24.09
N ILE A 103 0.44 -6.26 -25.17
CA ILE A 103 -0.39 -6.50 -26.35
C ILE A 103 0.25 -5.83 -27.57
N LYS A 104 0.02 -6.37 -28.77
CA LYS A 104 0.41 -5.69 -30.02
C LYS A 104 -0.32 -4.38 -30.17
N THR A 105 0.40 -3.30 -30.44
CA THR A 105 -0.19 -1.94 -30.57
C THR A 105 -1.24 -1.84 -31.67
N SER A 106 -1.16 -2.69 -32.71
CA SER A 106 -2.17 -2.77 -33.76
C SER A 106 -3.57 -3.13 -33.26
N ARG A 107 -3.68 -3.72 -32.05
CA ARG A 107 -4.96 -4.10 -31.45
C ARG A 107 -5.59 -3.02 -30.58
N ILE A 108 -4.80 -2.05 -30.13
CA ILE A 108 -5.28 -1.05 -29.15
C ILE A 108 -5.14 0.40 -29.62
N GLY A 109 -4.35 0.69 -30.67
CA GLY A 109 -4.03 2.06 -31.07
C GLY A 109 -3.36 2.84 -29.93
N SER A 110 -3.91 4.01 -29.59
CA SER A 110 -3.41 4.87 -28.51
C SER A 110 -3.95 4.52 -27.11
N ARG A 111 -4.91 3.59 -26.98
CA ARG A 111 -5.58 3.27 -25.72
C ARG A 111 -4.60 2.70 -24.69
N LEU A 112 -4.87 3.01 -23.41
CA LEU A 112 -4.17 2.39 -22.28
C LEU A 112 -4.62 0.93 -22.11
N ILE A 113 -3.68 0.08 -21.69
CA ILE A 113 -3.96 -1.31 -21.37
C ILE A 113 -4.14 -1.48 -19.86
N THR A 114 -5.09 -2.33 -19.51
CA THR A 114 -5.40 -2.71 -18.13
C THR A 114 -5.63 -4.21 -18.05
N LEU A 115 -5.83 -4.74 -16.84
CA LEU A 115 -6.21 -6.15 -16.65
C LEU A 115 -7.52 -6.53 -17.34
N ASN A 116 -8.36 -5.56 -17.72
CA ASN A 116 -9.62 -5.79 -18.43
C ASN A 116 -9.50 -5.67 -19.97
N THR A 117 -8.31 -5.32 -20.49
CA THR A 117 -8.12 -5.19 -21.95
C THR A 117 -8.21 -6.56 -22.62
N SER A 118 -9.13 -6.72 -23.55
CA SER A 118 -9.32 -7.96 -24.30
C SER A 118 -8.11 -8.28 -25.19
N GLY A 119 -7.72 -9.53 -25.24
CA GLY A 119 -6.62 -10.03 -26.08
C GLY A 119 -5.22 -9.66 -25.62
N ARG A 120 -5.07 -9.10 -24.41
CA ARG A 120 -3.77 -8.92 -23.77
C ARG A 120 -3.15 -10.26 -23.38
N THR A 121 -1.84 -10.28 -23.28
CA THR A 121 -1.10 -11.31 -22.54
C THR A 121 -0.88 -10.81 -21.13
N LYS A 122 -1.18 -11.64 -20.13
CA LYS A 122 -0.90 -11.40 -18.71
C LYS A 122 0.14 -12.41 -18.25
N VAL A 123 1.13 -11.95 -17.52
CA VAL A 123 2.13 -12.78 -16.85
C VAL A 123 2.12 -12.39 -15.38
N SER A 124 1.72 -13.31 -14.52
CA SER A 124 1.72 -13.13 -13.05
C SER A 124 2.92 -13.85 -12.45
N PHE A 125 3.45 -13.31 -11.37
CA PHE A 125 4.60 -13.84 -10.65
C PHE A 125 4.19 -14.23 -9.23
N ALA A 126 4.75 -15.34 -8.73
CA ALA A 126 4.49 -15.84 -7.38
C ALA A 126 5.42 -15.24 -6.32
N GLY A 127 6.46 -14.52 -6.73
CA GLY A 127 7.45 -13.92 -5.83
C GLY A 127 8.23 -12.80 -6.52
N TYR A 128 9.02 -12.10 -5.72
CA TYR A 128 9.91 -11.04 -6.20
C TYR A 128 11.36 -11.54 -6.18
N THR A 129 12.18 -11.04 -7.08
CA THR A 129 13.63 -11.05 -6.95
C THR A 129 14.07 -9.94 -5.99
N GLU A 130 15.36 -9.81 -5.76
CA GLU A 130 15.89 -8.72 -4.93
C GLU A 130 15.27 -7.36 -5.30
N GLN A 131 15.01 -6.54 -4.29
CA GLN A 131 14.46 -5.17 -4.42
C GLN A 131 13.09 -5.07 -5.11
N GLY A 132 12.22 -6.07 -4.96
CA GLY A 132 10.84 -6.01 -5.47
C GLY A 132 10.73 -6.06 -6.99
N THR A 133 11.73 -6.58 -7.70
CA THR A 133 11.72 -6.69 -9.17
C THR A 133 11.14 -8.02 -9.67
N PHE A 134 10.57 -8.00 -10.86
CA PHE A 134 10.09 -9.18 -11.57
C PHE A 134 10.25 -8.97 -13.08
N SER A 135 10.66 -10.00 -13.81
CA SER A 135 11.02 -9.87 -15.22
C SER A 135 10.46 -10.98 -16.08
N TYR A 136 10.15 -10.65 -17.32
CA TYR A 136 9.73 -11.59 -18.35
C TYR A 136 10.47 -11.36 -19.67
N SER A 137 10.93 -12.44 -20.29
CA SER A 137 11.61 -12.42 -21.59
C SER A 137 10.64 -12.80 -22.69
N LEU A 138 10.17 -11.81 -23.44
CA LEU A 138 9.26 -11.99 -24.56
C LEU A 138 10.04 -12.29 -25.84
N LYS A 139 9.74 -13.40 -26.52
CA LYS A 139 10.16 -13.64 -27.90
C LYS A 139 9.14 -12.96 -28.83
N PRO A 140 9.49 -11.85 -29.50
CA PRO A 140 8.53 -11.14 -30.35
C PRO A 140 8.19 -11.94 -31.61
N THR A 141 7.02 -11.75 -32.19
CA THR A 141 6.59 -12.39 -33.44
C THR A 141 7.50 -11.97 -34.59
N SER A 142 7.92 -10.71 -34.62
CA SER A 142 9.00 -10.20 -35.45
C SER A 142 9.70 -9.07 -34.68
N LYS A 143 10.96 -8.78 -35.04
CA LYS A 143 11.78 -7.76 -34.40
C LYS A 143 11.22 -6.33 -34.57
N SER A 144 10.37 -6.10 -35.55
CA SER A 144 9.68 -4.82 -35.81
C SER A 144 8.28 -4.75 -35.21
N THR A 145 7.74 -5.85 -34.66
CA THR A 145 6.41 -5.83 -34.05
C THR A 145 6.40 -4.93 -32.81
N MET A 146 5.57 -3.89 -32.85
CA MET A 146 5.36 -2.97 -31.75
C MET A 146 4.37 -3.53 -30.72
N TYR A 147 4.76 -3.47 -29.47
CA TYR A 147 3.92 -3.83 -28.34
C TYR A 147 3.75 -2.64 -27.39
N ALA A 148 2.65 -2.62 -26.65
CA ALA A 148 2.44 -1.81 -25.47
C ALA A 148 2.57 -2.70 -24.23
N TYR A 149 3.20 -2.19 -23.19
CA TYR A 149 3.54 -2.91 -21.96
C TYR A 149 3.15 -2.09 -20.75
N ARG A 150 2.69 -2.75 -19.69
CA ARG A 150 2.52 -2.19 -18.35
C ARG A 150 2.86 -3.24 -17.28
N ALA A 151 3.45 -2.81 -16.21
CA ALA A 151 3.48 -3.57 -14.97
C ALA A 151 2.22 -3.26 -14.15
N PHE A 152 1.81 -4.19 -13.30
CA PHE A 152 0.70 -3.99 -12.38
C PHE A 152 1.01 -4.65 -11.03
N VAL A 153 0.39 -4.09 -9.99
CA VAL A 153 0.34 -4.64 -8.64
C VAL A 153 -1.10 -4.54 -8.15
N THR A 154 -1.63 -5.64 -7.63
CA THR A 154 -2.91 -5.70 -6.96
C THR A 154 -2.67 -5.93 -5.47
N TYR A 155 -3.28 -5.12 -4.64
CA TYR A 155 -3.12 -5.17 -3.19
C TYR A 155 -4.47 -5.01 -2.49
N THR A 156 -4.53 -5.42 -1.23
CA THR A 156 -5.66 -5.12 -0.35
C THR A 156 -5.43 -3.76 0.28
N ASP A 157 -6.32 -2.81 -0.02
CA ASP A 157 -6.32 -1.50 0.61
C ASP A 157 -6.66 -1.65 2.10
N PRO A 158 -5.76 -1.30 3.02
CA PRO A 158 -5.95 -1.57 4.44
C PRO A 158 -7.03 -0.70 5.10
N GLU A 159 -7.39 0.44 4.51
CA GLU A 159 -8.46 1.30 5.04
C GLU A 159 -9.84 0.76 4.65
N THR A 160 -9.97 0.29 3.42
CA THR A 160 -11.27 -0.12 2.87
C THR A 160 -11.46 -1.63 2.80
N GLY A 161 -10.38 -2.42 2.95
CA GLY A 161 -10.38 -3.88 2.76
C GLY A 161 -10.63 -4.31 1.31
N LYS A 162 -10.63 -3.38 0.36
CA LYS A 162 -10.90 -3.67 -1.05
C LYS A 162 -9.64 -3.97 -1.82
N SER A 163 -9.79 -4.84 -2.82
CA SER A 163 -8.73 -5.10 -3.79
C SER A 163 -8.60 -3.92 -4.77
N VAL A 164 -7.40 -3.35 -4.85
CA VAL A 164 -7.04 -2.23 -5.73
C VAL A 164 -5.89 -2.64 -6.62
N THR A 165 -5.93 -2.24 -7.90
CA THR A 165 -4.82 -2.47 -8.84
C THR A 165 -4.21 -1.16 -9.29
N VAL A 166 -2.91 -1.02 -9.11
CA VAL A 166 -2.09 0.07 -9.62
C VAL A 166 -1.25 -0.39 -10.81
N TYR A 167 -0.91 0.54 -11.67
CA TYR A 167 -0.19 0.27 -12.90
C TYR A 167 0.97 1.24 -13.08
N SER A 168 2.05 0.75 -13.70
CA SER A 168 3.12 1.62 -14.20
C SER A 168 2.62 2.52 -15.34
N ASP A 169 3.45 3.47 -15.75
CA ASP A 169 3.33 4.09 -17.05
C ASP A 169 3.34 3.02 -18.16
N MET A 170 2.64 3.34 -19.24
CA MET A 170 2.60 2.45 -20.40
C MET A 170 3.77 2.74 -21.33
N LEU A 171 4.66 1.78 -21.49
CA LEU A 171 5.74 1.85 -22.46
C LEU A 171 5.35 1.17 -23.79
N ARG A 172 5.94 1.63 -24.87
CA ARG A 172 5.77 1.06 -26.22
C ARG A 172 7.12 0.82 -26.85
N GLY A 173 7.27 -0.32 -27.50
CA GLY A 173 8.52 -0.63 -28.16
C GLY A 173 8.45 -1.93 -28.97
N SER A 174 9.39 -2.06 -29.88
CA SER A 174 9.71 -3.31 -30.58
C SER A 174 11.15 -3.68 -30.25
N TYR A 175 11.56 -4.91 -30.57
CA TYR A 175 12.97 -5.31 -30.39
C TYR A 175 13.94 -4.32 -31.03
N ASN A 176 13.60 -3.82 -32.24
CA ASN A 176 14.47 -2.91 -33.00
C ASN A 176 14.56 -1.49 -32.39
N THR A 177 13.56 -1.06 -31.61
CA THR A 177 13.50 0.31 -31.04
C THR A 177 14.05 0.40 -29.63
N LEU A 178 14.33 -0.74 -28.99
CA LEU A 178 14.83 -0.78 -27.62
C LEU A 178 16.35 -0.74 -27.55
N ALA A 179 16.90 -0.16 -26.48
CA ALA A 179 18.31 -0.22 -26.17
C ALA A 179 18.73 -1.67 -25.81
N GLY A 180 19.96 -2.03 -26.14
CA GLY A 180 20.56 -3.31 -25.79
C GLY A 180 21.40 -3.21 -24.54
#